data_0f601dcdc6121c7952e672d271f0df2a
#
_entry.id   0f601dcdc6121c7952e672d271f0df2a
#
_cell.length_a   1.000
_cell.length_b   1.000
_cell.length_c   1.000
_cell.angle_alpha   90.00
_cell.angle_beta   90.00
_cell.angle_gamma   90.00
#
_symmetry.space_group_name_H-M   'P 1'
#
loop_
_entity.id
_entity.type
_entity.pdbx_description
1 polymer ?
#
loop_
_entity_poly.entity_id
_entity_poly.type
_entity_poly.pdbx_seq_one_letter_code
_entity_poly.pdbx_strand_id
1 'polypeptide(L)'
;MIKYSRQRESIVNFLASRTDHPTAETIYQNIKKEFPNISLGTVYRNLSLLEEIGEIIKISTGVGPDHYDYNTAPHYLSLIHISEP
;
A
#
# COMPACT_ATOMS: atom_id res chain seq x y z
N MET A 1 14.73 -10.00 9.75
CA MET A 1 13.54 -10.37 8.99
C MET A 1 12.39 -9.42 9.31
N ILE A 2 11.74 -8.93 8.32
CA ILE A 2 10.62 -8.02 8.53
C ILE A 2 9.36 -8.83 8.80
N LYS A 3 8.73 -8.51 9.91
CA LYS A 3 7.51 -9.19 10.26
C LYS A 3 6.33 -8.41 9.69
N TYR A 4 5.57 -9.05 8.84
CA TYR A 4 4.40 -8.44 8.25
C TYR A 4 3.31 -8.27 9.30
N SER A 5 2.80 -7.09 9.46
CA SER A 5 1.68 -6.90 10.37
C SER A 5 0.39 -7.28 9.64
N ARG A 6 -0.61 -7.69 10.42
CA ARG A 6 -1.89 -8.05 9.84
C ARG A 6 -2.54 -6.86 9.16
N GLN A 7 -2.30 -5.68 9.69
CA GLN A 7 -2.84 -4.46 9.10
C GLN A 7 -2.25 -4.21 7.72
N ARG A 8 -0.92 -4.37 7.59
CA ARG A 8 -0.27 -4.19 6.29
C ARG A 8 -0.75 -5.24 5.29
N GLU A 9 -0.90 -6.46 5.76
CA GLU A 9 -1.36 -7.53 4.88
C GLU A 9 -2.77 -7.26 4.37
N SER A 10 -3.65 -6.76 5.24
CA SER A 10 -5.00 -6.42 4.83
C SER A 10 -4.99 -5.31 3.79
N ILE A 11 -4.13 -4.31 3.95
CA ILE A 11 -4.04 -3.22 3.00
C ILE A 11 -3.58 -3.74 1.64
N VAL A 12 -2.56 -4.58 1.64
CA VAL A 12 -2.04 -5.14 0.38
C VAL A 12 -3.11 -5.98 -0.31
N ASN A 13 -3.80 -6.82 0.44
CA ASN A 13 -4.84 -7.66 -0.12
C ASN A 13 -5.97 -6.82 -0.69
N PHE A 14 -6.34 -5.77 0.01
CA PHE A 14 -7.39 -4.86 -0.46
C PHE A 14 -7.00 -4.22 -1.78
N LEU A 15 -5.76 -3.73 -1.87
CA LEU A 15 -5.30 -3.08 -3.09
C LEU A 15 -5.14 -4.08 -4.23
N ALA A 16 -4.66 -5.27 -3.92
CA ALA A 16 -4.44 -6.28 -4.95
C ALA A 16 -5.74 -6.73 -5.61
N SER A 17 -6.87 -6.61 -4.89
CA SER A 17 -8.16 -7.01 -5.42
C SER A 17 -8.91 -5.88 -6.10
N ARG A 18 -8.30 -4.69 -6.19
CA ARG A 18 -8.96 -3.54 -6.78
C ARG A 18 -8.15 -2.96 -7.92
N THR A 19 -8.86 -2.35 -8.85
CA THR A 19 -8.22 -1.69 -9.98
C THR A 19 -8.62 -0.23 -10.10
N ASP A 20 -9.37 0.28 -9.13
CA ASP A 20 -9.91 1.64 -9.19
C ASP A 20 -9.04 2.66 -8.46
N HIS A 21 -7.83 2.28 -8.06
CA HIS A 21 -6.85 3.18 -7.45
C HIS A 21 -7.43 3.95 -6.27
N PRO A 22 -7.75 3.28 -5.17
CA PRO A 22 -8.39 3.94 -4.04
C PRO A 22 -7.46 4.93 -3.36
N THR A 23 -8.05 5.91 -2.69
CA THR A 23 -7.31 6.86 -1.87
C THR A 23 -7.03 6.25 -0.51
N ALA A 24 -6.14 6.92 0.25
CA ALA A 24 -5.85 6.46 1.61
C ALA A 24 -7.11 6.45 2.47
N GLU A 25 -7.98 7.40 2.26
CA GLU A 25 -9.21 7.47 3.03
C GLU A 25 -10.13 6.29 2.73
N THR A 26 -10.23 5.93 1.45
CA THR A 26 -11.01 4.76 1.06
C THR A 26 -10.43 3.50 1.67
N ILE A 27 -9.10 3.37 1.64
CA ILE A 27 -8.43 2.23 2.24
C ILE A 27 -8.72 2.19 3.73
N TYR A 28 -8.63 3.33 4.39
CA TYR A 28 -8.90 3.43 5.81
C TYR A 28 -10.32 2.96 6.15
N GLN A 29 -11.32 3.40 5.36
CA GLN A 29 -12.69 3.03 5.62
C GLN A 29 -12.89 1.52 5.52
N ASN A 30 -12.19 0.87 4.62
CA ASN A 30 -12.32 -0.57 4.46
C ASN A 30 -11.54 -1.34 5.50
N ILE A 31 -10.33 -0.91 5.80
CA ILE A 31 -9.50 -1.59 6.78
C ILE A 31 -10.09 -1.44 8.18
N LYS A 32 -10.75 -0.32 8.43
CA LYS A 32 -11.38 -0.07 9.72
C LYS A 32 -12.45 -1.10 10.04
N LYS A 33 -13.06 -1.69 9.04
CA LYS A 33 -14.07 -2.71 9.27
C LYS A 33 -13.46 -3.94 9.95
N GLU A 34 -12.22 -4.25 9.60
CA GLU A 34 -11.50 -5.38 10.18
C GLU A 34 -10.74 -4.96 11.44
N PHE A 35 -10.24 -3.76 11.47
CA PHE A 35 -9.47 -3.23 12.60
C PHE A 35 -10.12 -1.95 13.09
N PRO A 36 -11.16 -2.05 13.91
CA PRO A 36 -11.95 -0.86 14.30
C PRO A 36 -11.15 0.20 15.05
N ASN A 37 -10.03 -0.20 15.65
CA ASN A 37 -9.22 0.73 16.42
C ASN A 37 -8.10 1.36 15.62
N ILE A 38 -8.01 1.05 14.34
CA ILE A 38 -6.96 1.62 13.50
C ILE A 38 -7.23 3.09 13.26
N SER A 39 -6.17 3.88 13.20
CA SER A 39 -6.28 5.31 12.92
C SER A 39 -5.86 5.58 11.48
N LEU A 40 -6.30 6.71 10.96
CA LEU A 40 -5.90 7.12 9.62
C LEU A 40 -4.39 7.31 9.54
N GLY A 41 -3.78 7.82 10.61
CA GLY A 41 -2.34 7.97 10.66
C GLY A 41 -1.61 6.65 10.52
N THR A 42 -2.17 5.60 11.14
CA THR A 42 -1.58 4.28 11.03
C THR A 42 -1.67 3.76 9.59
N VAL A 43 -2.80 4.02 8.93
CA VAL A 43 -2.96 3.63 7.53
C VAL A 43 -1.92 4.34 6.68
N TYR A 44 -1.73 5.64 6.85
CA TYR A 44 -0.74 6.38 6.09
C TYR A 44 0.67 5.83 6.34
N ARG A 45 0.97 5.52 7.60
CA ARG A 45 2.29 4.97 7.92
C ARG A 45 2.53 3.65 7.21
N ASN A 46 1.52 2.78 7.20
CA ASN A 46 1.65 1.50 6.53
C ASN A 46 1.76 1.68 5.02
N LEU A 47 1.00 2.61 4.46
CA LEU A 47 1.08 2.88 3.03
C LEU A 47 2.47 3.39 2.64
N SER A 48 3.04 4.28 3.45
CA SER A 48 4.38 4.78 3.17
C SER A 48 5.41 3.65 3.20
N LEU A 49 5.29 2.77 4.18
CA LEU A 49 6.21 1.66 4.29
C LEU A 49 6.07 0.71 3.10
N LEU A 50 4.84 0.41 2.71
CA LEU A 50 4.60 -0.49 1.59
C LEU A 50 5.09 0.12 0.28
N GLU A 51 4.96 1.43 0.13
CA GLU A 51 5.47 2.12 -1.04
C GLU A 51 6.99 2.05 -1.06
N GLU A 52 7.61 2.22 0.09
CA GLU A 52 9.05 2.23 0.19
C GLU A 52 9.65 0.88 -0.19
N ILE A 53 9.00 -0.20 0.20
CA ILE A 53 9.49 -1.54 -0.14
C ILE A 53 9.02 -2.02 -1.50
N GLY A 54 8.26 -1.22 -2.21
CA GLY A 54 7.87 -1.54 -3.57
C GLY A 54 6.64 -2.43 -3.73
N GLU A 55 5.90 -2.65 -2.65
CA GLU A 55 4.68 -3.46 -2.72
C GLU A 55 3.52 -2.72 -3.36
N ILE A 56 3.47 -1.41 -3.18
CA ILE A 56 2.41 -0.59 -3.75
C ILE A 56 3.02 0.65 -4.38
N ILE A 57 2.24 1.33 -5.20
CA ILE A 57 2.66 2.57 -5.81
C ILE A 57 1.68 3.67 -5.42
N LYS A 58 2.20 4.88 -5.33
CA LYS A 58 1.38 6.05 -5.05
C LYS A 58 1.23 6.84 -6.33
N ILE A 59 -0.02 7.13 -6.70
CA ILE A 59 -0.33 7.86 -7.90
C ILE A 59 -0.77 9.26 -7.50
N SER A 60 0.06 10.24 -7.83
CA SER A 60 -0.22 11.63 -7.50
C SER A 60 -0.63 12.35 -8.76
N THR A 61 -1.84 12.92 -8.76
CA THR A 61 -2.36 13.61 -9.93
C THR A 61 -2.07 15.10 -9.89
N GLY A 62 -1.55 15.59 -8.76
CA GLY A 62 -1.34 17.02 -8.60
C GLY A 62 -2.60 17.76 -8.22
N VAL A 63 -3.74 17.11 -8.26
CA VAL A 63 -5.02 17.69 -7.91
C VAL A 63 -5.76 16.68 -7.05
N GLY A 64 -6.15 17.08 -5.84
CA GLY A 64 -6.87 16.20 -4.96
C GLY A 64 -5.95 15.21 -4.26
N PRO A 65 -6.53 14.22 -3.59
CA PRO A 65 -5.76 13.25 -2.80
C PRO A 65 -4.99 12.29 -3.67
N ASP A 66 -3.92 11.76 -3.10
CA ASP A 66 -3.14 10.71 -3.77
C ASP A 66 -3.93 9.41 -3.81
N HIS A 67 -3.69 8.65 -4.85
CA HIS A 67 -4.30 7.33 -5.02
C HIS A 67 -3.22 6.26 -4.87
N TYR A 68 -3.65 5.04 -4.58
CA TYR A 68 -2.72 3.95 -4.36
C TYR A 68 -3.14 2.74 -5.18
N ASP A 69 -2.18 1.94 -5.58
CA ASP A 69 -2.45 0.74 -6.33
C ASP A 69 -1.42 -0.31 -5.97
N TYR A 70 -1.80 -1.56 -6.18
CA TYR A 70 -0.87 -2.65 -5.97
C TYR A 70 0.16 -2.64 -7.10
N ASN A 71 1.42 -2.83 -6.72
CA ASN A 71 2.49 -2.82 -7.71
C ASN A 71 2.50 -4.15 -8.45
N THR A 72 2.00 -4.13 -9.70
CA THR A 72 1.93 -5.34 -10.50
C THR A 72 3.19 -5.60 -11.31
N ALA A 73 4.17 -4.69 -11.25
CA ALA A 73 5.42 -4.91 -11.95
C ALA A 73 6.15 -6.11 -11.36
N PRO A 74 6.91 -6.83 -12.17
CA PRO A 74 7.65 -7.97 -11.65
C PRO A 74 8.64 -7.54 -10.60
N HIS A 75 8.43 -7.99 -9.39
CA HIS A 75 9.26 -7.57 -8.27
C HIS A 75 10.68 -8.07 -8.39
N TYR A 76 10.85 -9.21 -9.02
CA TYR A 76 12.20 -9.74 -9.18
C TYR A 76 13.08 -8.81 -10.00
N LEU A 77 12.50 -8.04 -10.89
CA LEU A 77 13.27 -7.06 -11.63
C LEU A 77 13.81 -5.97 -10.74
N SER A 78 12.99 -5.53 -9.82
CA SER A 78 13.42 -4.53 -8.86
C SER A 78 14.55 -5.06 -8.00
N LEU A 79 14.44 -6.28 -7.57
CA LEU A 79 15.47 -6.89 -6.74
C LEU A 79 16.77 -7.01 -7.48
N ILE A 80 16.69 -7.39 -8.75
CA ILE A 80 17.89 -7.54 -9.55
C ILE A 80 18.61 -6.22 -9.72
N HIS A 81 17.86 -5.17 -9.96
CA HIS A 81 18.44 -3.86 -10.15
C HIS A 81 19.05 -3.33 -8.88
N ILE A 82 18.44 -3.62 -7.80
CA ILE A 82 18.94 -3.14 -6.54
C ILE A 82 20.21 -3.88 -6.17
N SER A 83 20.15 -5.11 -6.38
CA SER A 83 21.29 -5.90 -6.03
C SER A 83 22.34 -5.80 -7.06
N GLU A 84 22.01 -5.29 -7.72
CA GLU A 84 22.65 -5.43 -8.50
C GLU A 84 23.22 -5.07 -8.56
N PRO A 85 23.03 -5.19 -8.31
CA PRO A 85 23.55 -5.37 -8.20
C PRO A 85 23.81 -5.44 -8.11
#